data_7b948605e7103755ea5c6f8c550ea7a7
#
_entry.id   7b948605e7103755ea5c6f8c550ea7a7
#
_cell.length_a   1.000
_cell.length_b   1.000
_cell.length_c   1.000
_cell.angle_alpha   90.00
_cell.angle_beta   90.00
_cell.angle_gamma   90.00
#
_symmetry.space_group_name_H-M   'P 1'
#
loop_
_entity.id
_entity.type
_entity.pdbx_description
1 polymer ?
#
loop_
_entity_poly.entity_id
_entity_poly.type
_entity_poly.pdbx_seq_one_letter_code
_entity_poly.pdbx_strand_id
1 'polypeptide(L)'
;MLELFYHPIYTYGIDKNSRFPRDRYELTRKALNKSKSDLVFVEPEMIEIEDIYIAHDRSFVDAFINGSLSTQEKRKIGLQPWNDNIIDRTRYIMGGSLGAMYSAIERVSAAANMAGGTHHAHYSYGSGYCIFNDLAICAKKALTNYDNINDVIIIDLDVHQGDGTASIFS
;
A
#
# COMPACT_ATOMS: atom_id res chain seq x y z
N MET A 1 -13.27 17.86 -6.59
CA MET A 1 -13.65 16.44 -6.42
C MET A 1 -12.40 15.66 -6.11
N LEU A 2 -12.34 14.95 -4.96
CA LEU A 2 -11.19 14.15 -4.52
C LEU A 2 -11.37 12.70 -4.97
N GLU A 3 -10.39 12.16 -5.70
CA GLU A 3 -10.35 10.74 -6.03
C GLU A 3 -9.85 9.92 -4.85
N LEU A 4 -10.60 8.87 -4.50
CA LEU A 4 -10.33 8.00 -3.38
C LEU A 4 -10.28 6.55 -3.87
N PHE A 5 -9.09 5.99 -3.96
CA PHE A 5 -8.87 4.63 -4.43
C PHE A 5 -9.32 3.62 -3.37
N TYR A 6 -10.15 2.67 -3.80
CA TYR A 6 -10.71 1.64 -2.93
C TYR A 6 -11.02 0.37 -3.72
N HIS A 7 -10.69 -0.78 -3.14
CA HIS A 7 -11.10 -2.09 -3.62
C HIS A 7 -11.65 -2.94 -2.46
N PRO A 8 -12.73 -3.73 -2.65
CA PRO A 8 -13.30 -4.58 -1.60
C PRO A 8 -12.30 -5.57 -0.98
N ILE A 9 -11.29 -6.00 -1.76
CA ILE A 9 -10.23 -6.91 -1.28
C ILE A 9 -9.40 -6.32 -0.13
N TYR A 10 -9.39 -4.98 0.07
CA TYR A 10 -8.74 -4.36 1.22
C TYR A 10 -9.26 -4.92 2.54
N THR A 11 -10.57 -5.18 2.58
CA THR A 11 -11.23 -5.86 3.70
C THR A 11 -11.15 -7.37 3.56
N TYR A 12 -11.64 -7.90 2.43
CA TYR A 12 -11.88 -9.34 2.29
C TYR A 12 -10.62 -10.16 1.97
N GLY A 13 -9.53 -9.53 1.59
CA GLY A 13 -8.22 -10.19 1.40
C GLY A 13 -7.51 -10.59 2.69
N ILE A 14 -8.06 -10.24 3.87
CA ILE A 14 -7.54 -10.66 5.17
C ILE A 14 -8.56 -11.60 5.83
N ASP A 15 -8.07 -12.65 6.50
CA ASP A 15 -8.93 -13.58 7.23
C ASP A 15 -9.74 -12.85 8.31
N LYS A 16 -11.00 -13.26 8.49
CA LYS A 16 -11.92 -12.66 9.46
C LYS A 16 -11.48 -12.81 10.93
N ASN A 17 -10.65 -13.82 11.21
CA ASN A 17 -10.10 -14.08 12.53
C ASN A 17 -8.77 -13.37 12.76
N SER A 18 -8.29 -12.57 11.81
CA SER A 18 -7.06 -11.80 11.98
C SER A 18 -7.23 -10.75 13.06
N ARG A 19 -6.15 -10.49 13.81
CA ARG A 19 -6.09 -9.35 14.75
C ARG A 19 -6.06 -8.00 14.04
N PHE A 20 -5.73 -7.97 12.76
CA PHE A 20 -5.76 -6.75 11.97
C PHE A 20 -7.21 -6.28 11.80
N PRO A 21 -7.54 -5.02 12.07
CA PRO A 21 -8.92 -4.49 12.01
C PRO A 21 -9.37 -4.31 10.55
N ARG A 22 -9.53 -5.41 9.81
CA ARG A 22 -9.80 -5.43 8.37
C ARG A 22 -11.08 -4.70 7.97
N ASP A 23 -12.10 -4.69 8.83
CA ASP A 23 -13.41 -4.12 8.50
C ASP A 23 -13.38 -2.59 8.45
N ARG A 24 -12.29 -1.95 8.93
CA ARG A 24 -12.15 -0.49 8.91
C ARG A 24 -12.32 0.12 7.52
N TYR A 25 -11.86 -0.55 6.48
CA TYR A 25 -11.94 -0.03 5.10
C TYR A 25 -13.38 0.04 4.61
N GLU A 26 -14.14 -1.04 4.79
CA GLU A 26 -15.55 -1.09 4.40
C GLU A 26 -16.41 -0.14 5.26
N LEU A 27 -16.17 -0.07 6.56
CA LEU A 27 -16.85 0.83 7.48
C LEU A 27 -16.60 2.29 7.12
N THR A 28 -15.35 2.65 6.84
CA THR A 28 -14.98 4.00 6.40
C THR A 28 -15.64 4.35 5.07
N ARG A 29 -15.62 3.44 4.08
CA ARG A 29 -16.31 3.64 2.81
C ARG A 29 -17.80 3.88 3.00
N LYS A 30 -18.46 3.07 3.83
CA LYS A 30 -19.89 3.24 4.14
C LYS A 30 -20.19 4.59 4.81
N ALA A 31 -19.30 5.05 5.69
CA ALA A 31 -19.43 6.35 6.35
C ALA A 31 -19.25 7.50 5.34
N LEU A 32 -18.25 7.42 4.47
CA LEU A 32 -17.99 8.42 3.44
C LEU A 32 -19.14 8.51 2.42
N ASN A 33 -19.72 7.39 2.02
CA ASN A 33 -20.89 7.38 1.12
C ASN A 33 -22.13 8.08 1.70
N LYS A 34 -22.23 8.13 3.03
CA LYS A 34 -23.33 8.85 3.72
C LYS A 34 -23.01 10.34 3.89
N SER A 35 -21.75 10.72 3.85
CA SER A 35 -21.33 12.12 3.89
C SER A 35 -21.64 12.78 2.54
N LYS A 36 -22.02 14.06 2.57
CA LYS A 36 -22.21 14.85 1.34
C LYS A 36 -20.87 15.39 0.82
N SER A 37 -19.78 14.60 0.94
CA SER A 37 -18.44 14.99 0.52
C SER A 37 -18.29 14.87 -0.99
N ASP A 38 -17.52 15.75 -1.57
CA ASP A 38 -17.19 15.76 -3.01
C ASP A 38 -16.07 14.72 -3.31
N LEU A 39 -16.43 13.44 -3.18
CA LEU A 39 -15.54 12.29 -3.34
C LEU A 39 -15.97 11.42 -4.52
N VAL A 40 -15.00 10.91 -5.26
CA VAL A 40 -15.20 9.85 -6.26
C VAL A 40 -14.39 8.63 -5.85
N PHE A 41 -15.05 7.49 -5.70
CA PHE A 41 -14.35 6.22 -5.50
C PHE A 41 -13.84 5.69 -6.83
N VAL A 42 -12.55 5.40 -6.88
CA VAL A 42 -11.86 4.84 -8.05
C VAL A 42 -11.39 3.44 -7.69
N GLU A 43 -11.67 2.48 -8.57
CA GLU A 43 -11.14 1.12 -8.42
C GLU A 43 -9.68 1.11 -8.89
N PRO A 44 -8.72 0.68 -8.04
CA PRO A 44 -7.33 0.60 -8.45
C PRO A 44 -7.08 -0.59 -9.36
N GLU A 45 -6.08 -0.48 -10.22
CA GLU A 45 -5.48 -1.61 -10.89
C GLU A 45 -4.47 -2.29 -9.95
N MET A 46 -4.16 -3.57 -10.21
CA MET A 46 -3.05 -4.25 -9.54
C MET A 46 -1.74 -3.64 -10.00
N ILE A 47 -0.81 -3.39 -9.05
CA ILE A 47 0.55 -2.98 -9.40
C ILE A 47 1.24 -4.07 -10.21
N GLU A 48 2.05 -3.67 -11.19
CA GLU A 48 2.98 -4.58 -11.86
C GLU A 48 4.12 -4.96 -10.91
N ILE A 49 4.58 -6.21 -11.01
CA ILE A 49 5.61 -6.74 -10.10
C ILE A 49 6.92 -5.96 -10.25
N GLU A 50 7.24 -5.56 -11.48
CA GLU A 50 8.40 -4.77 -11.83
C GLU A 50 8.46 -3.43 -11.10
N ASP A 51 7.31 -2.82 -10.83
CA ASP A 51 7.21 -1.57 -10.10
C ASP A 51 7.50 -1.72 -8.61
N ILE A 52 7.30 -2.91 -8.06
CA ILE A 52 7.63 -3.20 -6.65
C ILE A 52 9.15 -3.30 -6.45
N TYR A 53 9.88 -3.82 -7.43
CA TYR A 53 11.34 -3.97 -7.36
C TYR A 53 12.10 -2.63 -7.24
N ILE A 54 11.48 -1.51 -7.58
CA ILE A 54 12.12 -0.20 -7.44
C ILE A 54 12.44 0.15 -5.98
N ALA A 55 11.67 -0.40 -5.04
CA ALA A 55 11.81 -0.12 -3.61
C ALA A 55 12.11 -1.36 -2.76
N HIS A 56 12.08 -2.56 -3.35
CA HIS A 56 12.22 -3.81 -2.61
C HIS A 56 13.18 -4.79 -3.28
N ASP A 57 13.80 -5.64 -2.45
CA ASP A 57 14.65 -6.75 -2.89
C ASP A 57 13.85 -7.73 -3.75
N ARG A 58 14.39 -8.06 -4.92
CA ARG A 58 13.72 -8.92 -5.88
C ARG A 58 13.41 -10.31 -5.31
N SER A 59 14.32 -10.89 -4.53
CA SER A 59 14.13 -12.22 -3.96
C SER A 59 13.00 -12.25 -2.93
N PHE A 60 12.84 -11.18 -2.15
CA PHE A 60 11.73 -11.02 -1.20
C PHE A 60 10.39 -10.85 -1.94
N VAL A 61 10.36 -10.01 -2.97
CA VAL A 61 9.14 -9.81 -3.78
C VAL A 61 8.71 -11.11 -4.44
N ASP A 62 9.63 -11.82 -5.11
CA ASP A 62 9.35 -13.08 -5.76
C ASP A 62 8.87 -14.14 -4.77
N ALA A 63 9.51 -14.25 -3.59
CA ALA A 63 9.08 -15.17 -2.54
C ALA A 63 7.66 -14.87 -2.05
N PHE A 64 7.30 -13.60 -1.91
CA PHE A 64 5.94 -13.22 -1.54
C PHE A 64 4.93 -13.56 -2.63
N ILE A 65 5.19 -13.15 -3.88
CA ILE A 65 4.28 -13.37 -5.02
C ILE A 65 4.06 -14.85 -5.30
N ASN A 66 5.10 -15.68 -5.17
CA ASN A 66 5.02 -17.13 -5.35
C ASN A 66 4.50 -17.87 -4.11
N GLY A 67 4.10 -17.17 -3.04
CA GLY A 67 3.58 -17.77 -1.80
C GLY A 67 4.63 -18.53 -0.97
N SER A 68 5.93 -18.39 -1.29
CA SER A 68 7.03 -19.17 -0.72
C SER A 68 7.69 -18.55 0.51
N LEU A 69 7.16 -17.45 1.04
CA LEU A 69 7.63 -16.90 2.32
C LEU A 69 7.58 -17.95 3.43
N SER A 70 8.64 -18.00 4.23
CA SER A 70 8.72 -18.87 5.40
C SER A 70 7.65 -18.54 6.44
N THR A 71 7.39 -19.48 7.34
CA THR A 71 6.48 -19.26 8.47
C THR A 71 6.96 -18.12 9.38
N GLN A 72 8.27 -17.94 9.51
CA GLN A 72 8.87 -16.88 10.32
C GLN A 72 8.60 -15.50 9.69
N GLU A 73 8.79 -15.34 8.38
CA GLU A 73 8.49 -14.10 7.65
C GLU A 73 7.00 -13.75 7.72
N LYS A 74 6.13 -14.73 7.47
CA LYS A 74 4.67 -14.55 7.61
C LYS A 74 4.27 -14.12 9.03
N ARG A 75 4.93 -14.68 10.07
CA ARG A 75 4.69 -14.26 11.46
C ARG A 75 5.19 -12.84 11.74
N LYS A 76 6.34 -12.45 11.18
CA LYS A 76 6.90 -11.11 11.33
C LYS A 76 5.98 -10.05 10.69
N ILE A 77 5.38 -10.34 9.55
CA ILE A 77 4.36 -9.50 8.91
C ILE A 77 3.11 -9.40 9.80
N GLY A 78 2.66 -10.50 10.42
CA GLY A 78 1.61 -10.47 11.44
C GLY A 78 0.17 -10.60 10.93
N LEU A 79 -0.07 -10.66 9.61
CA LEU A 79 -1.40 -10.85 9.01
C LEU A 79 -1.87 -12.31 9.13
N GLN A 80 -2.08 -12.78 10.35
CA GLN A 80 -2.48 -14.15 10.64
C GLN A 80 -3.98 -14.24 10.95
N PRO A 81 -4.68 -15.34 10.60
CA PRO A 81 -4.22 -16.47 9.78
C PRO A 81 -3.87 -16.05 8.34
N TRP A 82 -2.77 -16.60 7.82
CA TRP A 82 -2.34 -16.32 6.45
C TRP A 82 -3.23 -17.03 5.44
N ASN A 83 -3.60 -16.32 4.38
CA ASN A 83 -4.29 -16.90 3.21
C ASN A 83 -3.76 -16.28 1.91
N ASP A 84 -3.99 -16.92 0.79
CA ASP A 84 -3.41 -16.51 -0.50
C ASP A 84 -4.01 -15.20 -1.05
N ASN A 85 -5.22 -14.82 -0.61
CA ASN A 85 -5.80 -13.53 -0.99
C ASN A 85 -4.97 -12.32 -0.53
N ILE A 86 -4.03 -12.52 0.42
CA ILE A 86 -3.10 -11.48 0.86
C ILE A 86 -2.23 -11.00 -0.30
N ILE A 87 -1.89 -11.88 -1.26
CA ILE A 87 -1.06 -11.52 -2.42
C ILE A 87 -1.78 -10.50 -3.29
N ASP A 88 -2.98 -10.82 -3.74
CA ASP A 88 -3.78 -9.91 -4.56
C ASP A 88 -4.13 -8.63 -3.80
N ARG A 89 -4.52 -8.76 -2.52
CA ARG A 89 -4.78 -7.61 -1.67
C ARG A 89 -3.60 -6.65 -1.63
N THR A 90 -2.39 -7.16 -1.45
CA THR A 90 -1.19 -6.34 -1.38
C THR A 90 -0.95 -5.63 -2.71
N ARG A 91 -1.10 -6.33 -3.83
CA ARG A 91 -0.95 -5.73 -5.16
C ARG A 91 -1.98 -4.63 -5.43
N TYR A 92 -3.25 -4.82 -5.03
CA TYR A 92 -4.27 -3.77 -5.15
C TYR A 92 -4.00 -2.57 -4.22
N ILE A 93 -3.44 -2.78 -3.02
CA ILE A 93 -3.05 -1.67 -2.13
C ILE A 93 -1.93 -0.84 -2.77
N MET A 94 -0.88 -1.49 -3.25
CA MET A 94 0.23 -0.82 -3.92
C MET A 94 -0.25 -0.07 -5.16
N GLY A 95 -1.08 -0.71 -5.98
CA GLY A 95 -1.68 -0.09 -7.16
C GLY A 95 -2.57 1.10 -6.82
N GLY A 96 -3.33 1.03 -5.72
CA GLY A 96 -4.15 2.14 -5.24
C GLY A 96 -3.33 3.36 -4.82
N SER A 97 -2.22 3.16 -4.12
CA SER A 97 -1.30 4.25 -3.75
C SER A 97 -0.61 4.84 -4.99
N LEU A 98 -0.19 3.98 -5.90
CA LEU A 98 0.44 4.41 -7.16
C LEU A 98 -0.55 5.18 -8.05
N GLY A 99 -1.79 4.69 -8.18
CA GLY A 99 -2.86 5.37 -8.92
C GLY A 99 -3.22 6.73 -8.31
N ALA A 100 -3.28 6.82 -6.97
CA ALA A 100 -3.50 8.08 -6.27
C ALA A 100 -2.37 9.09 -6.54
N MET A 101 -1.12 8.63 -6.51
CA MET A 101 0.04 9.47 -6.86
C MET A 101 -0.07 10.00 -8.30
N TYR A 102 -0.31 9.14 -9.28
CA TYR A 102 -0.43 9.55 -10.68
C TYR A 102 -1.58 10.55 -10.87
N SER A 103 -2.76 10.25 -10.31
CA SER A 103 -3.90 11.16 -10.38
C SER A 103 -3.58 12.54 -9.77
N ALA A 104 -2.90 12.58 -8.62
CA ALA A 104 -2.54 13.83 -7.97
C ALA A 104 -1.55 14.66 -8.80
N ILE A 105 -0.55 14.02 -9.42
CA ILE A 105 0.46 14.69 -10.26
C ILE A 105 -0.18 15.21 -11.55
N GLU A 106 -0.91 14.36 -12.27
CA GLU A 106 -1.49 14.71 -13.58
C GLU A 106 -2.55 15.80 -13.50
N ARG A 107 -3.32 15.82 -12.42
CA ARG A 107 -4.38 16.82 -12.20
C ARG A 107 -3.91 18.03 -11.38
N VAL A 108 -2.67 18.04 -10.91
CA VAL A 108 -2.13 19.08 -10.01
C VAL A 108 -3.10 19.29 -8.83
N SER A 109 -3.48 18.20 -8.19
CA SER A 109 -4.53 18.14 -7.18
C SER A 109 -4.17 17.15 -6.07
N ALA A 110 -5.15 16.82 -5.23
CA ALA A 110 -5.02 15.75 -4.23
C ALA A 110 -5.77 14.50 -4.68
N ALA A 111 -5.21 13.35 -4.36
CA ALA A 111 -5.88 12.05 -4.44
C ALA A 111 -5.49 11.22 -3.22
N ALA A 112 -6.24 10.17 -2.91
CA ALA A 112 -5.97 9.35 -1.74
C ALA A 112 -6.22 7.86 -2.03
N ASN A 113 -5.55 6.99 -1.28
CA ASN A 113 -5.87 5.57 -1.21
C ASN A 113 -6.43 5.24 0.18
N MET A 114 -7.52 4.47 0.25
CA MET A 114 -8.13 4.07 1.52
C MET A 114 -7.30 3.04 2.30
N ALA A 115 -6.38 2.36 1.63
CA ALA A 115 -5.38 1.49 2.23
C ALA A 115 -3.99 2.01 1.88
N GLY A 116 -2.94 1.41 2.44
CA GLY A 116 -1.57 1.89 2.26
C GLY A 116 -1.02 2.49 3.54
N GLY A 117 0.00 3.34 3.45
CA GLY A 117 0.78 3.80 4.59
C GLY A 117 1.56 2.65 5.23
N THR A 118 2.10 1.78 4.40
CA THR A 118 2.74 0.52 4.83
C THR A 118 4.20 0.73 5.23
N HIS A 119 4.43 1.65 6.16
CA HIS A 119 5.70 2.26 6.55
C HIS A 119 6.66 1.34 7.31
N HIS A 120 6.19 0.18 7.82
CA HIS A 120 7.04 -0.83 8.46
C HIS A 120 7.62 -1.86 7.49
N ALA A 121 7.30 -1.79 6.19
CA ALA A 121 7.92 -2.66 5.20
C ALA A 121 9.33 -2.14 4.85
N HIS A 122 10.33 -2.98 5.08
CA HIS A 122 11.73 -2.73 4.77
C HIS A 122 12.08 -3.19 3.35
N TYR A 123 13.30 -2.89 2.89
CA TYR A 123 13.77 -3.28 1.56
C TYR A 123 13.60 -4.78 1.28
N SER A 124 13.99 -5.65 2.22
CA SER A 124 14.05 -7.11 2.02
C SER A 124 13.12 -7.93 2.94
N TYR A 125 12.23 -7.29 3.68
CA TYR A 125 11.26 -8.00 4.54
C TYR A 125 10.08 -7.12 4.94
N GLY A 126 8.95 -7.75 5.22
CA GLY A 126 7.78 -7.09 5.79
C GLY A 126 7.69 -7.24 7.31
N SER A 127 7.02 -6.30 7.97
CA SER A 127 6.72 -6.33 9.40
C SER A 127 5.50 -5.46 9.73
N GLY A 128 4.96 -5.55 10.95
CA GLY A 128 3.94 -4.61 11.43
C GLY A 128 2.70 -4.50 10.52
N TYR A 129 2.23 -5.63 9.97
CA TYR A 129 1.16 -5.72 8.98
C TYR A 129 1.49 -5.14 7.60
N CYS A 130 2.72 -4.67 7.39
CA CYS A 130 3.20 -4.11 6.13
C CYS A 130 4.04 -5.14 5.37
N ILE A 131 3.76 -5.33 4.10
CA ILE A 131 4.48 -6.28 3.23
C ILE A 131 5.44 -5.52 2.32
N PHE A 132 4.92 -4.63 1.48
CA PHE A 132 5.69 -3.70 0.67
C PHE A 132 5.40 -2.27 1.08
N ASN A 133 6.34 -1.36 0.88
CA ASN A 133 6.24 0.05 1.25
C ASN A 133 5.70 0.87 0.08
N ASP A 134 4.41 1.14 0.11
CA ASP A 134 3.72 1.87 -0.96
C ASP A 134 4.24 3.30 -1.12
N LEU A 135 4.58 3.97 -0.03
CA LEU A 135 5.10 5.34 -0.08
C LEU A 135 6.50 5.39 -0.72
N ALA A 136 7.34 4.40 -0.42
CA ALA A 136 8.66 4.30 -1.04
C ALA A 136 8.56 3.98 -2.54
N ILE A 137 7.65 3.08 -2.94
CA ILE A 137 7.38 2.80 -4.36
C ILE A 137 6.91 4.07 -5.06
N CYS A 138 5.92 4.77 -4.51
CA CYS A 138 5.39 6.00 -5.08
C CYS A 138 6.46 7.08 -5.21
N ALA A 139 7.25 7.32 -4.17
CA ALA A 139 8.30 8.33 -4.19
C ALA A 139 9.36 8.05 -5.27
N LYS A 140 9.85 6.80 -5.35
CA LYS A 140 10.83 6.40 -6.36
C LYS A 140 10.25 6.46 -7.79
N LYS A 141 8.98 6.05 -7.98
CA LYS A 141 8.30 6.17 -9.29
C LYS A 141 8.08 7.62 -9.70
N ALA A 142 7.71 8.50 -8.77
CA ALA A 142 7.57 9.92 -9.07
C ALA A 142 8.89 10.54 -9.54
N LEU A 143 9.97 10.28 -8.81
CA LEU A 143 11.31 10.78 -9.16
C LEU A 143 11.87 10.19 -10.47
N THR A 144 11.42 9.00 -10.86
CA THR A 144 11.90 8.33 -12.09
C THR A 144 11.08 8.71 -13.32
N ASN A 145 9.77 8.90 -13.16
CA ASN A 145 8.85 9.05 -14.29
C ASN A 145 8.56 10.50 -14.66
N TYR A 146 8.93 11.47 -13.81
CA TYR A 146 8.61 12.88 -14.01
C TYR A 146 9.87 13.74 -13.89
N ASP A 147 10.40 14.20 -15.01
CA ASP A 147 11.63 15.02 -15.07
C ASP A 147 11.53 16.34 -14.29
N ASN A 148 10.32 16.82 -14.03
CA ASN A 148 10.07 18.06 -13.29
C ASN A 148 9.89 17.84 -11.78
N ILE A 149 9.95 16.60 -11.28
CA ILE A 149 9.91 16.27 -9.86
C ILE A 149 11.32 15.96 -9.39
N ASN A 150 11.91 16.85 -8.60
CA ASN A 150 13.26 16.68 -8.07
C ASN A 150 13.27 16.14 -6.63
N ASP A 151 12.22 16.42 -5.88
CA ASP A 151 12.10 16.06 -4.46
C ASP A 151 10.71 15.52 -4.15
N VAL A 152 10.65 14.54 -3.25
CA VAL A 152 9.41 14.00 -2.68
C VAL A 152 9.51 14.06 -1.17
N ILE A 153 8.49 14.64 -0.53
CA ILE A 153 8.39 14.69 0.93
C ILE A 153 7.34 13.67 1.38
N ILE A 154 7.73 12.76 2.27
CA ILE A 154 6.83 11.83 2.94
C ILE A 154 6.55 12.35 4.34
N ILE A 155 5.29 12.65 4.64
CA ILE A 155 4.83 13.05 5.96
C ILE A 155 4.07 11.87 6.56
N ASP A 156 4.63 11.29 7.61
CA ASP A 156 4.05 10.16 8.33
C ASP A 156 3.45 10.66 9.64
N LEU A 157 2.13 10.50 9.79
CA LEU A 157 1.37 10.93 10.97
C LEU A 157 0.95 9.74 11.86
N ASP A 158 1.46 8.52 11.55
CA ASP A 158 1.24 7.36 12.41
C ASP A 158 2.02 7.52 13.73
N VAL A 159 1.48 6.96 14.82
CA VAL A 159 2.11 6.99 16.14
C VAL A 159 3.38 6.13 16.20
N HIS A 160 3.49 5.11 15.33
CA HIS A 160 4.66 4.26 15.23
C HIS A 160 5.71 4.89 14.31
N GLN A 161 6.96 4.65 14.59
CA GLN A 161 8.05 5.10 13.70
C GLN A 161 7.96 4.40 12.34
N GLY A 162 8.03 5.17 11.26
CA GLY A 162 8.12 4.67 9.88
C GLY A 162 9.51 4.14 9.53
N ASP A 163 9.96 3.15 10.30
CA ASP A 163 11.31 2.57 10.25
C ASP A 163 11.63 1.91 8.90
N GLY A 164 10.64 1.26 8.29
CA GLY A 164 10.76 0.67 6.96
C GLY A 164 11.01 1.74 5.90
N THR A 165 10.22 2.82 5.90
CA THR A 165 10.39 3.93 4.96
C THR A 165 11.78 4.56 5.13
N ALA A 166 12.18 4.87 6.36
CA ALA A 166 13.51 5.44 6.62
C ALA A 166 14.63 4.53 6.11
N SER A 167 14.54 3.21 6.33
CA SER A 167 15.57 2.26 5.92
C SER A 167 15.70 2.06 4.41
N ILE A 168 14.66 2.34 3.62
CA ILE A 168 14.70 2.24 2.15
C ILE A 168 15.41 3.44 1.52
N PHE A 169 15.39 4.58 2.20
CA PHE A 169 15.99 5.82 1.72
C PHE A 169 17.32 6.22 2.40
N SER A 170 17.81 5.41 3.37
CA SER A 170 19.08 5.62 4.09
C SER A 170 20.31 5.23 3.28
#